data_fb91a106f9e6dd5fbcb0388c6534ad38
#
_entry.id   fb91a106f9e6dd5fbcb0388c6534ad38
#
_cell.length_a   1.000
_cell.length_b   1.000
_cell.length_c   1.000
_cell.angle_alpha   90.00
_cell.angle_beta   90.00
_cell.angle_gamma   90.00
#
_symmetry.space_group_name_H-M   'P 1'
#
loop_
_entity.id
_entity.type
_entity.pdbx_description
1 polymer ?
#
loop_
_entity_poly.entity_id
_entity_poly.type
_entity_poly.pdbx_seq_one_letter_code
_entity_poly.pdbx_strand_id
1 'polypeptide(L)'
;DGTVFHRVIKGFMVQGGGMTADMKQKPTEATIQNEANNGLKNLKYTLAMARTNAPHSASSQFFINCTDNGFLDFKSESASGWGYAVFGKVIAGTEVVDAMEKVRTGRNGFHDDVPLEALVIEKAVEV
;
A
#
# COMPACT_ATOMS: atom_id res chain seq x y z
N ASP A 1 2.46 -12.80 5.51
CA ASP A 1 2.43 -14.00 4.68
C ASP A 1 0.99 -14.35 4.30
N GLY A 2 0.77 -14.81 3.07
CA GLY A 2 -0.55 -15.26 2.61
C GLY A 2 -1.55 -14.15 2.28
N THR A 3 -1.17 -12.90 2.39
CA THR A 3 -2.01 -11.79 1.93
C THR A 3 -1.74 -11.46 0.48
N VAL A 4 -2.65 -10.73 -0.15
CA VAL A 4 -2.55 -10.39 -1.57
C VAL A 4 -2.46 -8.88 -1.76
N PHE A 5 -1.94 -8.48 -2.92
CA PHE A 5 -2.11 -7.11 -3.39
C PHE A 5 -3.52 -7.00 -3.98
N HIS A 6 -4.45 -6.52 -3.17
CA HIS A 6 -5.88 -6.51 -3.50
C HIS A 6 -6.34 -5.27 -4.26
N ARG A 7 -5.46 -4.29 -4.44
CA ARG A 7 -5.77 -3.06 -5.16
C ARG A 7 -4.58 -2.62 -6.00
N VAL A 8 -4.77 -2.55 -7.31
CA VAL A 8 -3.73 -2.15 -8.26
C VAL A 8 -4.30 -1.08 -9.17
N ILE A 9 -3.68 0.09 -9.17
CA ILE A 9 -4.04 1.20 -10.06
C ILE A 9 -2.80 1.59 -10.85
N LYS A 10 -2.80 1.31 -12.14
CA LYS A 10 -1.69 1.63 -13.04
C LYS A 10 -1.38 3.13 -13.01
N GLY A 11 -0.11 3.46 -12.93
CA GLY A 11 0.35 4.86 -12.85
C GLY A 11 0.15 5.49 -11.48
N PHE A 12 -0.20 4.70 -10.46
CA PHE A 12 -0.43 5.18 -9.11
C PHE A 12 0.27 4.29 -8.07
N MET A 13 -0.33 3.16 -7.71
CA MET A 13 0.23 2.30 -6.65
C MET A 13 -0.30 0.87 -6.73
N VAL A 14 0.35 -0.03 -6.00
CA VAL A 14 -0.14 -1.38 -5.69
C VAL A 14 -0.25 -1.52 -4.17
N GLN A 15 -1.40 -1.95 -3.68
CA GLN A 15 -1.72 -1.99 -2.25
C GLN A 15 -2.02 -3.41 -1.78
N GLY A 16 -1.48 -3.79 -0.64
CA GLY A 16 -1.68 -5.11 -0.07
C GLY A 16 -1.45 -5.14 1.44
N GLY A 17 -1.34 -6.35 1.97
CA GLY A 17 -1.02 -6.59 3.39
C GLY A 17 -2.22 -6.75 4.31
N GLY A 18 -3.45 -6.70 3.80
CA GLY A 18 -4.65 -6.77 4.65
C GLY A 18 -5.66 -7.84 4.27
N MET A 19 -5.63 -8.33 3.04
CA MET A 19 -6.65 -9.23 2.51
C MET A 19 -6.05 -10.57 2.10
N THR A 20 -6.81 -11.65 2.33
CA THR A 20 -6.50 -12.97 1.77
C THR A 20 -7.01 -13.04 0.33
N ALA A 21 -6.63 -14.11 -0.41
CA ALA A 21 -7.01 -14.26 -1.81
C ALA A 21 -8.53 -14.31 -2.02
N ASP A 22 -9.29 -14.74 -1.02
CA ASP A 22 -10.76 -14.75 -1.05
C ASP A 22 -11.37 -13.41 -0.57
N MET A 23 -10.56 -12.37 -0.47
CA MET A 23 -10.95 -11.00 -0.10
C MET A 23 -11.53 -10.88 1.32
N LYS A 24 -11.06 -11.72 2.23
CA LYS A 24 -11.35 -11.59 3.65
C LYS A 24 -10.24 -10.81 4.33
N GLN A 25 -10.64 -9.87 5.18
CA GLN A 25 -9.67 -9.09 5.96
C GLN A 25 -8.98 -9.97 6.99
N LYS A 26 -7.65 -9.96 6.96
CA LYS A 26 -6.85 -10.68 7.95
C LYS A 26 -6.84 -9.91 9.26
N PRO A 27 -6.92 -10.60 10.43
CA PRO A 27 -6.81 -9.93 11.72
C PRO A 27 -5.51 -9.11 11.83
N THR A 28 -5.61 -7.95 12.44
CA THR A 28 -4.47 -7.04 12.62
C THR A 28 -4.27 -6.75 14.10
N GLU A 29 -3.10 -6.23 14.42
CA GLU A 29 -2.83 -5.63 15.73
C GLU A 29 -3.41 -4.22 15.79
N ALA A 30 -3.17 -3.50 16.88
CA ALA A 30 -3.66 -2.14 17.06
C ALA A 30 -3.11 -1.19 15.99
N THR A 31 -3.87 -0.13 15.73
CA THR A 31 -3.42 0.93 14.82
C THR A 31 -2.23 1.68 15.41
N ILE A 32 -1.43 2.27 14.52
CA ILE A 32 -0.21 2.97 14.91
C ILE A 32 -0.29 4.45 14.54
N GLN A 33 0.53 5.26 15.20
CA GLN A 33 0.64 6.68 14.91
C GLN A 33 1.22 6.91 13.52
N ASN A 34 0.69 7.90 12.81
CA ASN A 34 1.21 8.33 11.52
C ASN A 34 2.55 9.04 11.71
N GLU A 35 3.56 8.59 11.00
CA GLU A 35 4.91 9.15 11.04
C GLU A 35 5.30 9.82 9.72
N ALA A 36 4.33 10.28 8.93
CA ALA A 36 4.60 10.91 7.63
C ALA A 36 5.40 12.22 7.75
N ASN A 37 5.48 12.80 8.96
CA ASN A 37 6.32 13.95 9.27
C ASN A 37 7.81 13.60 9.41
N ASN A 38 8.22 12.41 8.98
CA ASN A 38 9.62 11.94 9.07
C ASN A 38 10.53 12.51 7.96
N GLY A 39 10.01 13.36 7.07
CA GLY A 39 10.78 13.96 5.97
C GLY A 39 10.90 13.11 4.72
N LEU A 40 10.37 11.88 4.72
CA LEU A 40 10.43 11.00 3.55
C LEU A 40 9.28 11.31 2.58
N LYS A 41 9.56 11.16 1.29
CA LYS A 41 8.63 11.49 0.21
C LYS A 41 8.08 10.22 -0.45
N ASN A 42 6.84 10.30 -0.94
CA ASN A 42 6.21 9.22 -1.71
C ASN A 42 6.72 9.21 -3.14
N LEU A 43 7.96 8.80 -3.33
CA LEU A 43 8.60 8.65 -4.63
C LEU A 43 8.32 7.27 -5.21
N LYS A 44 8.54 7.10 -6.52
CA LYS A 44 8.40 5.81 -7.19
C LYS A 44 9.22 4.74 -6.47
N TYR A 45 8.62 3.56 -6.26
CA TYR A 45 9.19 2.39 -5.56
C TYR A 45 9.34 2.55 -4.05
N THR A 46 8.84 3.61 -3.43
CA THR A 46 8.77 3.67 -1.96
C THR A 46 7.54 2.92 -1.45
N LEU A 47 7.66 2.40 -0.23
CA LEU A 47 6.58 1.74 0.50
C LEU A 47 6.03 2.70 1.55
N ALA A 48 4.72 2.82 1.58
CA ALA A 48 4.03 3.68 2.55
C ALA A 48 2.86 2.94 3.19
N MET A 49 2.48 3.36 4.41
CA MET A 49 1.35 2.75 5.11
C MET A 49 0.02 3.24 4.54
N ALA A 50 -0.83 2.30 4.16
CA ALA A 50 -2.23 2.61 3.83
C ALA A 50 -3.01 2.86 5.14
N ARG A 51 -4.04 3.68 5.06
CA ARG A 51 -4.89 4.05 6.20
C ARG A 51 -6.27 4.51 5.72
N THR A 52 -7.19 4.66 6.66
CA THR A 52 -8.46 5.32 6.38
C THR A 52 -8.29 6.85 6.41
N ASN A 53 -9.38 7.59 6.32
CA ASN A 53 -9.34 9.06 6.43
C ASN A 53 -8.87 9.55 7.81
N ALA A 54 -8.93 8.70 8.83
CA ALA A 54 -8.36 9.01 10.14
C ALA A 54 -6.83 8.96 10.06
N PRO A 55 -6.09 10.03 10.43
CA PRO A 55 -4.65 10.10 10.21
C PRO A 55 -3.85 8.99 10.89
N HIS A 56 -4.27 8.51 12.05
CA HIS A 56 -3.57 7.51 12.86
C HIS A 56 -4.31 6.17 12.87
N SER A 57 -4.70 5.68 11.70
CA SER A 57 -5.51 4.47 11.54
C SER A 57 -4.80 3.32 10.82
N ALA A 58 -3.52 3.46 10.52
CA ALA A 58 -2.75 2.40 9.85
C ALA A 58 -2.56 1.19 10.75
N SER A 59 -2.63 -0.01 10.17
CA SER A 59 -2.37 -1.27 10.90
C SER A 59 -1.45 -2.19 10.10
N SER A 60 -1.93 -2.86 9.05
CA SER A 60 -1.10 -3.81 8.30
C SER A 60 -1.03 -3.53 6.82
N GLN A 61 -1.96 -2.77 6.26
CA GLN A 61 -1.97 -2.51 4.83
C GLN A 61 -0.91 -1.48 4.46
N PHE A 62 -0.26 -1.72 3.35
CA PHE A 62 0.74 -0.82 2.79
C PHE A 62 0.56 -0.76 1.27
N PHE A 63 1.23 0.20 0.64
CA PHE A 63 1.26 0.28 -0.81
C PHE A 63 2.67 0.60 -1.30
N ILE A 64 2.94 0.21 -2.54
CA ILE A 64 4.17 0.55 -3.23
C ILE A 64 3.82 1.61 -4.27
N ASN A 65 4.47 2.76 -4.20
CA ASN A 65 4.26 3.83 -5.17
C ASN A 65 4.81 3.42 -6.54
N CYS A 66 3.98 3.49 -7.57
CA CYS A 66 4.37 3.17 -8.95
C CYS A 66 4.78 4.41 -9.74
N THR A 67 4.71 5.57 -9.13
CA THR A 67 5.16 6.86 -9.67
C THR A 67 5.44 7.78 -8.47
N ASP A 68 5.94 8.98 -8.75
CA ASP A 68 6.10 9.99 -7.71
C ASP A 68 4.72 10.56 -7.36
N ASN A 69 4.25 10.28 -6.14
CA ASN A 69 2.93 10.68 -5.65
C ASN A 69 3.07 11.78 -4.59
N GLY A 70 3.55 12.94 -4.99
CA GLY A 70 3.80 14.07 -4.08
C GLY A 70 2.57 14.54 -3.31
N PHE A 71 1.36 14.34 -3.86
CA PHE A 71 0.12 14.69 -3.16
C PHE A 71 -0.15 13.83 -1.92
N LEU A 72 0.57 12.73 -1.75
CA LEU A 72 0.48 11.86 -0.56
C LEU A 72 1.48 12.25 0.53
N ASP A 73 2.33 13.23 0.29
CA ASP A 73 3.33 13.65 1.26
C ASP A 73 2.71 14.46 2.40
N PHE A 74 3.37 14.42 3.56
CA PHE A 74 2.98 15.21 4.72
C PHE A 74 3.02 16.71 4.39
N LYS A 75 1.96 17.42 4.78
CA LYS A 75 1.85 18.88 4.63
C LYS A 75 1.67 19.59 5.96
N SER A 76 0.86 19.02 6.85
CA SER A 76 0.57 19.60 8.16
C SER A 76 -0.05 18.54 9.08
N GLU A 77 -0.06 18.80 10.37
CA GLU A 77 -0.71 17.93 11.36
C GLU A 77 -2.22 18.19 11.41
N SER A 78 -2.89 17.98 10.27
CA SER A 78 -4.33 18.13 10.11
C SER A 78 -4.91 16.90 9.42
N ALA A 79 -6.21 16.68 9.50
CA ALA A 79 -6.87 15.51 8.92
C ALA A 79 -6.53 15.32 7.43
N SER A 80 -6.49 16.41 6.66
CA SER A 80 -6.18 16.36 5.23
C SER A 80 -4.69 16.56 4.92
N GLY A 81 -3.88 16.98 5.87
CA GLY A 81 -2.48 17.35 5.66
C GLY A 81 -1.46 16.31 6.12
N TRP A 82 -1.86 15.31 6.92
CA TRP A 82 -0.93 14.30 7.46
C TRP A 82 -0.21 13.50 6.39
N GLY A 83 -0.90 13.18 5.29
CA GLY A 83 -0.31 12.34 4.24
C GLY A 83 -0.14 10.89 4.66
N TYR A 84 0.75 10.19 3.96
CA TYR A 84 0.99 8.75 4.11
C TYR A 84 2.46 8.51 4.45
N ALA A 85 2.71 7.77 5.53
CA ALA A 85 4.05 7.55 6.05
C ALA A 85 4.84 6.58 5.19
N VAL A 86 5.93 7.06 4.59
CA VAL A 86 6.91 6.23 3.90
C VAL A 86 7.82 5.59 4.93
N PHE A 87 7.98 4.25 4.84
CA PHE A 87 8.81 3.50 5.79
C PHE A 87 9.88 2.63 5.10
N GLY A 88 9.88 2.55 3.79
CA GLY A 88 10.82 1.71 3.06
C GLY A 88 10.85 2.02 1.57
N LYS A 89 11.70 1.29 0.86
CA LYS A 89 11.78 1.36 -0.59
C LYS A 89 12.18 0.01 -1.17
N VAL A 90 11.77 -0.23 -2.40
CA VAL A 90 12.18 -1.43 -3.14
C VAL A 90 13.65 -1.27 -3.56
N ILE A 91 14.51 -2.19 -3.11
CA ILE A 91 15.95 -2.17 -3.43
C ILE A 91 16.34 -3.18 -4.50
N ALA A 92 15.45 -4.16 -4.77
CA ALA A 92 15.64 -5.17 -5.82
C ALA A 92 14.25 -5.63 -6.28
N GLY A 93 14.11 -6.06 -7.53
CA GLY A 93 12.85 -6.56 -8.06
C GLY A 93 11.89 -5.45 -8.50
N THR A 94 12.39 -4.28 -8.91
CA THR A 94 11.54 -3.21 -9.44
C THR A 94 10.76 -3.66 -10.67
N GLU A 95 11.32 -4.56 -11.47
CA GLU A 95 10.63 -5.17 -12.61
C GLU A 95 9.40 -5.98 -12.20
N VAL A 96 9.39 -6.55 -10.99
CA VAL A 96 8.23 -7.26 -10.44
C VAL A 96 7.13 -6.24 -10.11
N VAL A 97 7.48 -5.11 -9.51
CA VAL A 97 6.54 -4.03 -9.23
C VAL A 97 5.94 -3.51 -10.53
N ASP A 98 6.76 -3.30 -11.56
CA ASP A 98 6.31 -2.83 -12.87
C ASP A 98 5.34 -3.84 -13.51
N ALA A 99 5.60 -5.14 -13.35
CA ALA A 99 4.71 -6.19 -13.84
C ALA A 99 3.39 -6.21 -13.07
N MET A 100 3.42 -6.07 -11.74
CA MET A 100 2.21 -6.02 -10.91
C MET A 100 1.30 -4.86 -11.30
N GLU A 101 1.87 -3.71 -11.60
CA GLU A 101 1.12 -2.52 -12.00
C GLU A 101 0.31 -2.74 -13.29
N LYS A 102 0.73 -3.65 -14.14
CA LYS A 102 0.16 -3.91 -15.47
C LYS A 102 -0.85 -5.05 -15.49
N VAL A 103 -1.12 -5.72 -14.39
CA VAL A 103 -2.07 -6.84 -14.36
C VAL A 103 -3.49 -6.35 -14.61
N ARG A 104 -4.33 -7.25 -15.14
CA ARG A 104 -5.74 -6.97 -15.32
C ARG A 104 -6.43 -6.90 -13.97
N THR A 105 -7.31 -5.91 -13.82
CA THR A 105 -8.08 -5.69 -12.61
C THR A 105 -9.57 -5.64 -12.92
N GLY A 106 -10.39 -5.80 -11.88
CA GLY A 106 -11.83 -5.71 -11.98
C GLY A 106 -12.44 -5.52 -10.61
N ARG A 107 -13.77 -5.51 -10.56
CA ARG A 107 -14.49 -5.38 -9.30
C ARG A 107 -14.69 -6.76 -8.67
N ASN A 108 -14.46 -6.84 -7.36
CA ASN A 108 -14.73 -8.03 -6.55
C ASN A 108 -15.50 -7.59 -5.31
N GLY A 109 -16.81 -7.91 -5.26
CA GLY A 109 -17.67 -7.45 -4.19
C GLY A 109 -17.78 -5.92 -4.16
N PHE A 110 -17.37 -5.32 -3.05
CA PHE A 110 -17.35 -3.85 -2.87
C PHE A 110 -16.00 -3.23 -3.22
N HIS A 111 -15.05 -4.03 -3.69
CA HIS A 111 -13.69 -3.57 -4.00
C HIS A 111 -13.52 -3.40 -5.49
N ASP A 112 -13.01 -2.22 -5.89
CA ASP A 112 -12.60 -1.92 -7.25
C ASP A 112 -11.09 -2.12 -7.41
N ASP A 113 -10.63 -2.23 -8.66
CA ASP A 113 -9.21 -2.34 -9.00
C ASP A 113 -8.52 -3.56 -8.40
N VAL A 114 -9.26 -4.67 -8.27
CA VAL A 114 -8.74 -5.94 -7.74
C VAL A 114 -8.11 -6.74 -8.87
N PRO A 115 -6.87 -7.23 -8.74
CA PRO A 115 -6.27 -8.12 -9.75
C PRO A 115 -7.16 -9.34 -10.00
N LEU A 116 -7.38 -9.67 -11.28
CA LEU A 116 -8.19 -10.85 -11.67
C LEU A 116 -7.53 -12.16 -11.24
N GLU A 117 -6.19 -12.19 -11.25
CA GLU A 117 -5.39 -13.30 -10.72
C GLU A 117 -4.71 -12.82 -9.45
N ALA A 118 -4.76 -13.62 -8.38
CA ALA A 118 -4.21 -13.23 -7.09
C ALA A 118 -2.70 -12.97 -7.16
N LEU A 119 -2.28 -11.81 -6.67
CA LEU A 119 -0.87 -11.46 -6.46
C LEU A 119 -0.53 -11.72 -5.00
N VAL A 120 0.00 -12.89 -4.69
CA VAL A 120 0.18 -13.36 -3.31
C VAL A 120 1.55 -12.96 -2.77
N ILE A 121 1.56 -12.44 -1.53
CA ILE A 121 2.79 -12.27 -0.75
C ILE A 121 3.05 -13.63 -0.09
N GLU A 122 3.92 -14.42 -0.69
CA GLU A 122 4.21 -15.77 -0.18
C GLU A 122 4.91 -15.70 1.17
N LYS A 123 5.87 -14.80 1.31
CA LYS A 123 6.67 -14.68 2.54
C LYS A 123 7.16 -13.25 2.72
N ALA A 124 7.05 -12.77 3.95
CA ALA A 124 7.65 -11.51 4.38
C ALA A 124 8.35 -11.73 5.71
N VAL A 125 9.63 -11.41 5.78
CA VAL A 125 10.45 -11.58 6.99
C VAL A 125 11.26 -10.33 7.25
N GLU A 126 11.45 -10.03 8.52
CA GLU A 126 12.37 -8.99 8.97
C GLU A 126 13.79 -9.56 9.02
N VAL A 127 14.75 -8.80 8.47
CA VAL A 127 16.15 -9.19 8.45
C VAL A 127 16.98 -8.41 9.47
#